data_f68cfa351f549c5cd4f8398241517684
#
_entry.id   f68cfa351f549c5cd4f8398241517684
#
_cell.length_a   1.000
_cell.length_b   1.000
_cell.length_c   1.000
_cell.angle_alpha   90.00
_cell.angle_beta   90.00
_cell.angle_gamma   90.00
#
_symmetry.space_group_name_H-M   'P 1'
#
loop_
_entity.id
_entity.type
_entity.pdbx_description
1 polymer ?
#
loop_
_entity_poly.entity_id
_entity_poly.type
_entity_poly.pdbx_seq_one_letter_code
_entity_poly.pdbx_strand_id
1 'polypeptide(L)'
;LQKLLNLKEWLTIEDAARHLGILFGEDVSEHDVLRLALDGHLTLSVYFVNHATGRCGTAVPVQEAVSETLPTLDGKDFIRFLSGLPIDHERVVKWMPEIVTIDGVWDLTMLGPERLDVEHRYQLLTGGPAVSLQSLEAPIVRRDETYCQLQSHFSDNEFCDPKTLRKPYDHSANYYPAGGLPEDSVLVVRTEALRNLVSRVSKPIEAEKPIERRERSTLLILIAALADMARIDISKPSAAAATIESKTAQMGARVSSRTIENHLKRVPEVLDSRTNE
;
A
#
# COMPACT_ATOMS: atom_id res chain seq x y z
N LEU A 1 -9.18 -7.19 29.94
CA LEU A 1 -8.91 -6.22 28.85
C LEU A 1 -9.24 -6.78 27.47
N GLN A 2 -8.91 -8.04 27.13
CA GLN A 2 -9.22 -8.63 25.81
C GLN A 2 -10.73 -8.69 25.47
N LYS A 3 -11.61 -8.90 26.46
CA LYS A 3 -13.06 -8.97 26.19
C LYS A 3 -13.64 -7.63 25.75
N LEU A 4 -13.19 -6.52 26.34
CA LEU A 4 -13.66 -5.17 26.02
C LEU A 4 -13.17 -4.71 24.64
N LEU A 5 -11.97 -5.09 24.27
CA LEU A 5 -11.38 -4.81 22.96
C LEU A 5 -12.20 -5.46 21.84
N ASN A 6 -12.67 -6.69 22.05
CA ASN A 6 -13.47 -7.39 21.05
C ASN A 6 -14.85 -6.75 20.78
N LEU A 7 -15.29 -5.84 21.66
CA LEU A 7 -16.54 -5.09 21.52
C LEU A 7 -16.33 -3.71 20.88
N LYS A 8 -15.09 -3.21 20.84
CA LYS A 8 -14.78 -1.93 20.21
C LYS A 8 -14.44 -2.15 18.73
N GLU A 9 -15.07 -1.40 17.85
CA GLU A 9 -14.75 -1.43 16.41
C GLU A 9 -13.42 -0.74 16.10
N TRP A 10 -13.06 0.24 16.90
CA TRP A 10 -11.81 1.00 16.79
C TRP A 10 -11.27 1.43 18.16
N LEU A 11 -10.02 1.81 18.19
CA LEU A 11 -9.29 2.32 19.36
C LEU A 11 -8.65 3.67 19.03
N THR A 12 -8.47 4.51 20.04
CA THR A 12 -7.57 5.67 19.93
C THR A 12 -6.14 5.19 19.71
N ILE A 13 -5.25 6.08 19.25
CA ILE A 13 -3.83 5.75 19.06
C ILE A 13 -3.20 5.29 20.39
N GLU A 14 -3.52 5.97 21.51
CA GLU A 14 -3.07 5.60 22.85
C GLU A 14 -3.53 4.20 23.27
N ASP A 15 -4.84 3.90 23.10
CA ASP A 15 -5.38 2.59 23.44
C ASP A 15 -4.80 1.48 22.53
N ALA A 16 -4.54 1.78 21.25
CA ALA A 16 -3.90 0.86 20.31
C ALA A 16 -2.46 0.57 20.72
N ALA A 17 -1.68 1.57 21.10
CA ALA A 17 -0.32 1.43 21.61
C ALA A 17 -0.30 0.54 22.85
N ARG A 18 -1.13 0.85 23.86
CA ARG A 18 -1.27 0.05 25.08
C ARG A 18 -1.65 -1.40 24.78
N HIS A 19 -2.53 -1.62 23.80
CA HIS A 19 -2.94 -2.96 23.42
C HIS A 19 -1.81 -3.75 22.76
N LEU A 20 -1.08 -3.15 21.82
CA LEU A 20 0.08 -3.78 21.18
C LEU A 20 1.18 -4.07 22.19
N GLY A 21 1.45 -3.17 23.16
CA GLY A 21 2.41 -3.39 24.24
C GLY A 21 2.09 -4.62 25.07
N ILE A 22 0.80 -4.81 25.43
CA ILE A 22 0.37 -6.02 26.17
C ILE A 22 0.54 -7.29 25.32
N LEU A 23 0.26 -7.24 24.02
CA LEU A 23 0.34 -8.42 23.15
C LEU A 23 1.78 -8.83 22.84
N PHE A 24 2.65 -7.87 22.62
CA PHE A 24 4.05 -8.14 22.26
C PHE A 24 4.96 -8.29 23.50
N GLY A 25 4.49 -7.84 24.68
CA GLY A 25 5.29 -7.83 25.91
C GLY A 25 6.40 -6.78 25.86
N GLU A 26 6.22 -5.73 25.06
CA GLU A 26 7.15 -4.64 24.82
C GLU A 26 6.50 -3.29 25.17
N ASP A 27 7.29 -2.26 25.39
CA ASP A 27 6.78 -0.92 25.57
C ASP A 27 6.52 -0.30 24.19
N VAL A 28 5.25 -0.08 23.88
CA VAL A 28 4.79 0.49 22.60
C VAL A 28 4.15 1.85 22.88
N SER A 29 4.64 2.87 22.22
CA SER A 29 4.17 4.25 22.36
C SER A 29 3.21 4.65 21.22
N GLU A 30 2.55 5.82 21.34
CA GLU A 30 1.73 6.38 20.28
C GLU A 30 2.53 6.64 18.99
N HIS A 31 3.77 7.11 19.11
CA HIS A 31 4.60 7.36 17.94
C HIS A 31 5.00 6.08 17.23
N ASP A 32 5.13 4.93 17.92
CA ASP A 32 5.36 3.64 17.27
C ASP A 32 4.16 3.23 16.41
N VAL A 33 2.94 3.44 16.91
CA VAL A 33 1.70 3.18 16.14
C VAL A 33 1.65 4.03 14.88
N LEU A 34 1.97 5.33 14.98
CA LEU A 34 2.03 6.23 13.81
C LEU A 34 3.14 5.80 12.84
N ARG A 35 4.30 5.39 13.37
CA ARG A 35 5.41 4.90 12.55
C ARG A 35 5.04 3.64 11.77
N LEU A 36 4.39 2.68 12.42
CA LEU A 36 3.88 1.49 11.75
C LEU A 36 2.91 1.82 10.61
N ALA A 37 2.12 2.88 10.77
CA ALA A 37 1.22 3.34 9.72
C ALA A 37 1.97 4.01 8.57
N LEU A 38 2.93 4.89 8.85
CA LEU A 38 3.77 5.56 7.85
C LEU A 38 4.60 4.56 7.03
N ASP A 39 5.05 3.48 7.66
CA ASP A 39 5.80 2.39 7.01
C ASP A 39 4.88 1.38 6.29
N GLY A 40 3.54 1.56 6.33
CA GLY A 40 2.57 0.70 5.65
C GLY A 40 2.30 -0.64 6.35
N HIS A 41 2.74 -0.80 7.59
CA HIS A 41 2.50 -2.02 8.37
C HIS A 41 1.14 -2.05 9.05
N LEU A 42 0.55 -0.88 9.31
CA LEU A 42 -0.74 -0.73 9.98
C LEU A 42 -1.62 0.24 9.19
N THR A 43 -2.88 -0.14 8.96
CA THR A 43 -3.86 0.79 8.41
C THR A 43 -4.35 1.71 9.52
N LEU A 44 -4.11 3.01 9.35
CA LEU A 44 -4.64 4.05 10.22
C LEU A 44 -5.98 4.53 9.67
N SER A 45 -6.86 4.96 10.54
CA SER A 45 -8.18 5.48 10.20
C SER A 45 -8.41 6.82 10.86
N VAL A 46 -9.37 7.57 10.34
CA VAL A 46 -9.87 8.80 10.92
C VAL A 46 -11.34 8.64 11.30
N TYR A 47 -11.71 9.11 12.47
CA TYR A 47 -13.10 9.20 12.92
C TYR A 47 -13.58 10.64 12.79
N PHE A 48 -14.55 10.87 11.92
CA PHE A 48 -15.22 12.16 11.75
C PHE A 48 -16.32 12.31 12.79
N VAL A 49 -16.02 13.09 13.82
CA VAL A 49 -16.94 13.31 14.96
C VAL A 49 -18.14 14.14 14.52
N ASN A 50 -17.89 15.23 13.77
CA ASN A 50 -18.92 16.19 13.34
C ASN A 50 -19.14 16.19 11.83
N HIS A 51 -18.96 15.02 11.17
CA HIS A 51 -19.00 14.89 9.71
C HIS A 51 -17.81 15.54 8.98
N ALA A 52 -17.70 15.23 7.71
CA ALA A 52 -16.81 15.88 6.76
C ALA A 52 -17.50 15.94 5.40
N THR A 53 -17.09 16.83 4.53
CA THR A 53 -17.57 16.86 3.15
C THR A 53 -16.51 16.30 2.23
N GLY A 54 -16.94 15.61 1.19
CA GLY A 54 -16.01 15.02 0.26
C GLY A 54 -16.63 14.66 -1.07
N ARG A 55 -15.78 14.52 -2.06
CA ARG A 55 -16.09 14.01 -3.38
C ARG A 55 -15.77 12.53 -3.40
N CYS A 56 -16.78 11.69 -3.46
CA CYS A 56 -16.60 10.24 -3.46
C CYS A 56 -16.42 9.67 -4.87
N GLY A 57 -15.84 8.46 -4.93
CA GLY A 57 -15.60 7.74 -6.17
C GLY A 57 -15.31 6.27 -5.90
N THR A 58 -15.22 5.49 -6.96
CA THR A 58 -14.90 4.06 -6.91
C THR A 58 -13.68 3.75 -7.74
N ALA A 59 -12.92 2.73 -7.32
CA ALA A 59 -11.80 2.24 -8.10
C ALA A 59 -12.30 1.52 -9.36
N VAL A 60 -11.78 1.90 -10.51
CA VAL A 60 -12.05 1.27 -11.81
C VAL A 60 -10.74 0.91 -12.49
N PRO A 61 -10.73 -0.08 -13.40
CA PRO A 61 -9.55 -0.36 -14.22
C PRO A 61 -9.12 0.88 -15.02
N VAL A 62 -7.81 1.08 -15.19
CA VAL A 62 -7.25 2.22 -15.95
C VAL A 62 -7.84 2.32 -17.36
N GLN A 63 -8.19 1.17 -17.97
CA GLN A 63 -8.81 1.11 -19.30
C GLN A 63 -10.21 1.73 -19.34
N GLU A 64 -10.91 1.76 -18.21
CA GLU A 64 -12.25 2.35 -18.06
C GLU A 64 -12.20 3.81 -17.58
N ALA A 65 -11.01 4.32 -17.31
CA ALA A 65 -10.83 5.69 -16.88
C ALA A 65 -11.12 6.67 -18.00
N VAL A 66 -11.82 7.74 -17.67
CA VAL A 66 -12.04 8.85 -18.59
C VAL A 66 -10.70 9.56 -18.81
N SER A 67 -10.31 9.75 -20.05
CA SER A 67 -9.13 10.55 -20.36
C SER A 67 -9.54 11.89 -20.96
N GLU A 68 -8.98 12.94 -20.42
CA GLU A 68 -9.13 14.30 -20.93
C GLU A 68 -7.89 14.67 -21.74
N THR A 69 -8.11 15.41 -22.81
CA THR A 69 -7.03 15.88 -23.69
C THR A 69 -6.96 17.39 -23.57
N LEU A 70 -5.82 17.89 -23.11
CA LEU A 70 -5.56 19.32 -23.01
C LEU A 70 -4.49 19.72 -24.03
N PRO A 71 -4.64 20.89 -24.69
CA PRO A 71 -3.58 21.41 -25.56
C PRO A 71 -2.35 21.75 -24.73
N THR A 72 -1.16 21.54 -25.30
CA THR A 72 0.09 22.04 -24.72
C THR A 72 0.10 23.57 -24.69
N LEU A 73 0.95 24.16 -23.85
CA LEU A 73 1.07 25.62 -23.71
C LEU A 73 1.40 26.33 -25.02
N ASP A 74 2.07 25.65 -25.94
CA ASP A 74 2.40 26.17 -27.30
C ASP A 74 1.29 25.90 -28.35
N GLY A 75 0.22 25.19 -27.94
CA GLY A 75 -0.93 24.88 -28.79
C GLY A 75 -0.66 23.93 -29.95
N LYS A 76 0.53 23.30 -30.02
CA LYS A 76 0.92 22.44 -31.15
C LYS A 76 0.60 20.97 -30.94
N ASP A 77 0.60 20.55 -29.67
CA ASP A 77 0.36 19.16 -29.27
C ASP A 77 -0.74 19.06 -28.24
N PHE A 78 -1.17 17.84 -27.97
CA PHE A 78 -2.16 17.54 -26.94
C PHE A 78 -1.59 16.56 -25.94
N ILE A 79 -1.76 16.86 -24.66
CA ILE A 79 -1.40 15.95 -23.58
C ILE A 79 -2.67 15.26 -23.10
N ARG A 80 -2.63 13.95 -23.04
CA ARG A 80 -3.72 13.12 -22.52
C ARG A 80 -3.52 12.87 -21.04
N PHE A 81 -4.47 13.26 -20.22
CA PHE A 81 -4.50 13.00 -18.79
C PHE A 81 -5.57 11.97 -18.45
N LEU A 82 -5.27 11.09 -17.51
CA LEU A 82 -6.30 10.26 -16.89
C LEU A 82 -7.06 11.12 -15.89
N SER A 83 -8.38 11.20 -16.05
CA SER A 83 -9.25 11.84 -15.07
C SER A 83 -9.45 10.90 -13.89
N GLY A 84 -8.96 11.28 -12.72
CA GLY A 84 -9.06 10.48 -11.50
C GLY A 84 -7.75 10.37 -10.74
N LEU A 85 -7.78 9.66 -9.61
CA LEU A 85 -6.60 9.41 -8.80
C LEU A 85 -6.03 8.01 -9.08
N PRO A 86 -4.80 7.86 -9.57
CA PRO A 86 -4.15 6.58 -9.68
C PRO A 86 -3.95 5.94 -8.28
N ILE A 87 -4.44 4.72 -8.10
CA ILE A 87 -4.22 3.93 -6.86
C ILE A 87 -2.98 3.06 -7.05
N ASP A 88 -2.90 2.41 -8.20
CA ASP A 88 -1.80 1.55 -8.61
C ASP A 88 -1.66 1.56 -10.15
N HIS A 89 -0.88 0.64 -10.71
CA HIS A 89 -0.65 0.54 -12.15
C HIS A 89 -1.88 0.11 -12.96
N GLU A 90 -2.88 -0.48 -12.32
CA GLU A 90 -4.04 -1.10 -12.96
C GLU A 90 -5.34 -0.35 -12.66
N ARG A 91 -5.41 0.44 -11.59
CA ARG A 91 -6.64 1.05 -11.09
C ARG A 91 -6.52 2.54 -10.83
N VAL A 92 -7.62 3.23 -11.07
CA VAL A 92 -7.79 4.65 -10.83
C VAL A 92 -9.15 4.92 -10.16
N VAL A 93 -9.21 5.89 -9.25
CA VAL A 93 -10.48 6.33 -8.68
C VAL A 93 -11.20 7.20 -9.70
N LYS A 94 -12.40 6.77 -10.09
CA LYS A 94 -13.33 7.58 -10.88
C LYS A 94 -14.24 8.36 -9.93
N TRP A 95 -14.06 9.68 -9.91
CA TRP A 95 -14.81 10.56 -9.03
C TRP A 95 -16.23 10.78 -9.53
N MET A 96 -17.20 10.80 -8.61
CA MET A 96 -18.55 11.29 -8.85
C MET A 96 -18.57 12.82 -8.81
N PRO A 97 -19.46 13.46 -9.55
CA PRO A 97 -19.52 14.93 -9.60
C PRO A 97 -20.10 15.56 -8.31
N GLU A 98 -20.87 14.79 -7.54
CA GLU A 98 -21.57 15.28 -6.36
C GLU A 98 -20.64 15.36 -5.15
N ILE A 99 -20.85 16.38 -4.31
CA ILE A 99 -20.25 16.49 -2.98
C ILE A 99 -21.22 15.89 -1.97
N VAL A 100 -20.71 15.01 -1.12
CA VAL A 100 -21.51 14.32 -0.11
C VAL A 100 -20.94 14.59 1.30
N THR A 101 -21.80 14.51 2.28
CA THR A 101 -21.42 14.49 3.69
C THR A 101 -21.07 13.08 4.11
N ILE A 102 -19.94 12.89 4.75
CA ILE A 102 -19.48 11.61 5.29
C ILE A 102 -19.30 11.70 6.80
N ASP A 103 -19.45 10.58 7.48
CA ASP A 103 -19.35 10.45 8.94
C ASP A 103 -18.68 9.13 9.35
N GLY A 104 -18.45 8.99 10.64
CA GLY A 104 -17.92 7.76 11.23
C GLY A 104 -16.45 7.53 10.88
N VAL A 105 -16.04 6.26 10.80
CA VAL A 105 -14.64 5.87 10.63
C VAL A 105 -14.31 5.56 9.17
N TRP A 106 -13.26 6.17 8.67
CA TRP A 106 -12.70 5.98 7.33
C TRP A 106 -11.21 5.67 7.41
N ASP A 107 -10.72 4.78 6.58
CA ASP A 107 -9.31 4.42 6.52
C ASP A 107 -8.51 5.47 5.74
N LEU A 108 -7.35 5.85 6.24
CA LEU A 108 -6.42 6.72 5.52
C LEU A 108 -5.74 5.92 4.41
N THR A 109 -5.75 6.46 3.19
CA THR A 109 -5.15 5.76 2.05
C THR A 109 -3.64 5.92 1.98
N MET A 110 -3.10 6.97 2.61
CA MET A 110 -1.70 7.41 2.52
C MET A 110 -1.26 7.77 1.09
N LEU A 111 -2.21 7.97 0.17
CA LEU A 111 -1.97 8.40 -1.21
C LEU A 111 -1.92 9.91 -1.36
N GLY A 112 -2.60 10.64 -0.46
CA GLY A 112 -2.70 12.08 -0.46
C GLY A 112 -1.98 12.73 0.74
N PRO A 113 -2.31 14.00 1.03
CA PRO A 113 -1.68 14.78 2.11
C PRO A 113 -2.03 14.27 3.51
N GLU A 114 -2.99 13.39 3.69
CA GLU A 114 -3.27 12.75 4.98
C GLU A 114 -2.02 12.06 5.57
N ARG A 115 -1.10 11.63 4.71
CA ARG A 115 0.20 11.13 5.14
C ARG A 115 1.03 12.22 5.84
N LEU A 116 0.94 13.48 5.38
CA LEU A 116 1.65 14.61 5.99
C LEU A 116 1.05 14.95 7.37
N ASP A 117 -0.26 14.82 7.55
CA ASP A 117 -0.93 15.01 8.84
C ASP A 117 -0.45 13.96 9.86
N VAL A 118 -0.33 12.70 9.44
CA VAL A 118 0.23 11.62 10.28
C VAL A 118 1.71 11.87 10.58
N GLU A 119 2.51 12.27 9.58
CA GLU A 119 3.92 12.61 9.76
C GLU A 119 4.08 13.79 10.73
N HIS A 120 3.25 14.83 10.59
CA HIS A 120 3.26 15.96 11.50
C HIS A 120 3.00 15.53 12.94
N ARG A 121 2.00 14.68 13.17
CA ARG A 121 1.69 14.13 14.49
C ARG A 121 2.85 13.30 15.05
N TYR A 122 3.48 12.48 14.21
CA TYR A 122 4.65 11.69 14.57
C TYR A 122 5.82 12.59 15.01
N GLN A 123 6.14 13.62 14.23
CA GLN A 123 7.23 14.55 14.53
C GLN A 123 6.97 15.34 15.82
N LEU A 124 5.73 15.75 16.08
CA LEU A 124 5.36 16.39 17.35
C LEU A 124 5.61 15.50 18.56
N LEU A 125 5.28 14.21 18.46
CA LEU A 125 5.46 13.26 19.57
C LEU A 125 6.92 12.87 19.80
N THR A 126 7.74 12.91 18.75
CA THR A 126 9.17 12.53 18.84
C THR A 126 10.11 13.72 19.01
N GLY A 127 9.59 14.95 19.01
CA GLY A 127 10.43 16.16 19.05
C GLY A 127 11.25 16.38 17.78
N GLY A 128 10.77 15.86 16.67
CA GLY A 128 11.40 16.00 15.36
C GLY A 128 11.14 17.36 14.69
N PRO A 129 11.63 17.59 13.48
CA PRO A 129 11.45 18.83 12.74
C PRO A 129 9.99 19.01 12.31
N ALA A 130 9.57 20.27 12.20
CA ALA A 130 8.25 20.60 11.66
C ALA A 130 8.14 20.12 10.18
N VAL A 131 7.02 19.51 9.84
CA VAL A 131 6.71 19.16 8.45
C VAL A 131 6.39 20.45 7.69
N SER A 132 7.21 20.77 6.70
CA SER A 132 7.08 21.98 5.88
C SER A 132 6.50 21.71 4.49
N LEU A 133 6.31 20.45 4.14
CA LEU A 133 5.69 20.07 2.88
C LEU A 133 4.21 20.43 2.89
N GLN A 134 3.76 21.00 1.79
CA GLN A 134 2.35 21.31 1.54
C GLN A 134 1.90 20.56 0.29
N SER A 135 0.66 20.11 0.29
CA SER A 135 0.04 19.50 -0.89
C SER A 135 -1.12 20.37 -1.35
N LEU A 136 -1.27 20.47 -2.66
CA LEU A 136 -2.47 21.06 -3.28
C LEU A 136 -3.61 20.05 -3.41
N GLU A 137 -3.32 18.79 -3.14
CA GLU A 137 -4.32 17.72 -3.15
C GLU A 137 -5.01 17.64 -1.79
N ALA A 138 -6.26 17.18 -1.78
CA ALA A 138 -6.97 16.93 -0.53
C ALA A 138 -6.66 15.56 0.05
N PRO A 139 -6.84 15.37 1.37
CA PRO A 139 -6.79 14.07 2.00
C PRO A 139 -7.77 13.09 1.35
N ILE A 140 -7.34 11.84 1.21
CA ILE A 140 -8.11 10.78 0.60
C ILE A 140 -8.35 9.69 1.63
N VAL A 141 -9.62 9.42 1.88
CA VAL A 141 -10.05 8.39 2.82
C VAL A 141 -10.83 7.31 2.10
N ARG A 142 -10.87 6.11 2.67
CA ARG A 142 -11.54 4.96 2.07
C ARG A 142 -12.43 4.26 3.09
N ARG A 143 -13.58 3.82 2.62
CA ARG A 143 -14.45 2.88 3.33
C ARG A 143 -14.91 1.82 2.33
N ASP A 144 -14.53 0.58 2.55
CA ASP A 144 -14.74 -0.53 1.62
C ASP A 144 -14.17 -0.19 0.22
N GLU A 145 -14.99 -0.22 -0.81
CA GLU A 145 -14.62 0.11 -2.19
C GLU A 145 -14.81 1.59 -2.55
N THR A 146 -15.27 2.41 -1.59
CA THR A 146 -15.51 3.84 -1.80
C THR A 146 -14.32 4.66 -1.32
N TYR A 147 -13.76 5.45 -2.22
CA TYR A 147 -12.77 6.48 -1.94
C TYR A 147 -13.46 7.82 -1.82
N CYS A 148 -12.98 8.68 -0.93
CA CYS A 148 -13.53 10.02 -0.77
C CYS A 148 -12.38 11.02 -0.61
N GLN A 149 -12.33 12.01 -1.49
CA GLN A 149 -11.42 13.15 -1.43
C GLN A 149 -12.10 14.25 -0.63
N LEU A 150 -11.50 14.64 0.50
CA LEU A 150 -12.08 15.65 1.38
C LEU A 150 -12.14 17.02 0.70
N GLN A 151 -13.21 17.75 0.97
CA GLN A 151 -13.47 19.05 0.36
C GLN A 151 -13.83 20.07 1.45
N SER A 152 -13.41 21.32 1.26
CA SER A 152 -13.81 22.47 2.07
C SER A 152 -14.74 23.37 1.27
N HIS A 153 -15.73 23.96 1.92
CA HIS A 153 -16.66 24.87 1.28
C HIS A 153 -16.06 26.27 1.21
N PHE A 154 -16.25 27.00 0.12
CA PHE A 154 -15.71 28.37 -0.04
C PHE A 154 -16.26 29.35 1.00
N SER A 155 -17.49 29.14 1.52
CA SER A 155 -18.02 30.00 2.61
C SER A 155 -17.27 29.86 3.92
N ASP A 156 -16.51 28.79 4.12
CA ASP A 156 -15.72 28.52 5.31
C ASP A 156 -14.34 29.21 5.23
N ASN A 157 -14.02 29.75 4.05
CA ASN A 157 -12.77 30.49 3.84
C ASN A 157 -12.99 31.98 4.12
N GLU A 158 -12.23 32.54 5.05
CA GLU A 158 -12.28 33.96 5.44
C GLU A 158 -12.03 34.95 4.30
N PHE A 159 -11.38 34.49 3.21
CA PHE A 159 -11.08 35.29 2.02
C PHE A 159 -12.18 35.20 0.94
N CYS A 160 -13.22 34.38 1.15
CA CYS A 160 -14.32 34.22 0.22
C CYS A 160 -15.58 34.92 0.75
N ASP A 161 -16.15 35.83 -0.06
CA ASP A 161 -17.47 36.38 0.25
C ASP A 161 -18.56 35.35 -0.12
N PRO A 162 -19.29 34.79 0.86
CA PRO A 162 -20.33 33.80 0.60
C PRO A 162 -21.43 34.30 -0.38
N LYS A 163 -21.63 35.63 -0.48
CA LYS A 163 -22.61 36.23 -1.40
C LYS A 163 -22.23 36.09 -2.86
N THR A 164 -20.95 35.75 -3.14
CA THR A 164 -20.49 35.51 -4.51
C THR A 164 -20.84 34.10 -5.02
N LEU A 165 -21.17 33.17 -4.11
CA LEU A 165 -21.57 31.81 -4.44
C LEU A 165 -22.94 31.81 -5.12
N ARG A 166 -22.98 31.49 -6.43
CA ARG A 166 -24.19 31.52 -7.26
C ARG A 166 -24.85 30.17 -7.47
N LYS A 167 -24.25 29.11 -6.94
CA LYS A 167 -24.70 27.73 -7.12
C LYS A 167 -25.38 27.21 -5.84
N PRO A 168 -26.26 26.20 -5.93
CA PRO A 168 -26.77 25.50 -4.76
C PRO A 168 -25.62 25.03 -3.86
N TYR A 169 -25.86 24.93 -2.54
CA TYR A 169 -24.82 24.64 -1.55
C TYR A 169 -24.04 23.34 -1.86
N ASP A 170 -24.72 22.33 -2.31
CA ASP A 170 -24.19 20.99 -2.67
C ASP A 170 -23.47 20.93 -4.03
N HIS A 171 -23.47 22.04 -4.78
CA HIS A 171 -22.82 22.06 -6.08
C HIS A 171 -21.29 22.06 -5.95
N SER A 172 -20.61 21.15 -6.65
CA SER A 172 -19.16 20.96 -6.59
C SER A 172 -18.32 22.22 -6.81
N ALA A 173 -18.84 23.20 -7.58
CA ALA A 173 -18.15 24.47 -7.82
C ALA A 173 -18.06 25.38 -6.57
N ASN A 174 -18.78 25.06 -5.48
CA ASN A 174 -18.70 25.75 -4.21
C ASN A 174 -17.63 25.18 -3.27
N TYR A 175 -16.92 24.14 -3.72
CA TYR A 175 -15.95 23.42 -2.92
C TYR A 175 -14.57 23.45 -3.56
N TYR A 176 -13.56 23.31 -2.71
CA TYR A 176 -12.16 23.15 -3.11
C TYR A 176 -11.51 22.02 -2.28
N PRO A 177 -10.40 21.43 -2.76
CA PRO A 177 -9.70 20.40 -2.02
C PRO A 177 -9.34 20.85 -0.61
N ALA A 178 -9.71 20.07 0.43
CA ALA A 178 -9.36 20.38 1.81
C ALA A 178 -7.84 20.36 2.01
N GLY A 179 -7.31 21.29 2.82
CA GLY A 179 -5.86 21.41 3.06
C GLY A 179 -5.28 20.35 4.01
N GLY A 180 -6.12 19.59 4.70
CA GLY A 180 -5.74 18.57 5.67
C GLY A 180 -6.97 17.87 6.22
N LEU A 181 -6.76 16.98 7.19
CA LEU A 181 -7.85 16.37 7.95
C LEU A 181 -8.56 17.43 8.79
N PRO A 182 -9.91 17.37 8.99
CA PRO A 182 -10.61 18.29 9.88
C PRO A 182 -10.03 18.29 11.29
N GLU A 183 -9.89 19.46 11.90
CA GLU A 183 -9.32 19.62 13.25
C GLU A 183 -10.11 18.89 14.33
N ASP A 184 -11.42 18.71 14.13
CA ASP A 184 -12.33 17.99 15.01
C ASP A 184 -12.42 16.49 14.69
N SER A 185 -11.57 15.97 13.81
CA SER A 185 -11.43 14.55 13.53
C SER A 185 -10.41 13.89 14.47
N VAL A 186 -10.53 12.58 14.66
CA VAL A 186 -9.68 11.82 15.56
C VAL A 186 -9.01 10.68 14.80
N LEU A 187 -7.66 10.59 14.89
CA LEU A 187 -6.93 9.44 14.38
C LEU A 187 -7.23 8.22 15.27
N VAL A 188 -7.59 7.13 14.64
CA VAL A 188 -7.98 5.88 15.30
C VAL A 188 -7.41 4.68 14.55
N VAL A 189 -7.41 3.53 15.20
CA VAL A 189 -7.04 2.24 14.58
C VAL A 189 -8.21 1.29 14.67
N ARG A 190 -8.66 0.73 13.56
CA ARG A 190 -9.68 -0.31 13.59
C ARG A 190 -9.14 -1.55 14.30
N THR A 191 -9.98 -2.16 15.13
CA THR A 191 -9.61 -3.38 15.84
C THR A 191 -9.21 -4.51 14.88
N GLU A 192 -9.82 -4.56 13.71
CA GLU A 192 -9.46 -5.49 12.64
C GLU A 192 -8.03 -5.25 12.11
N ALA A 193 -7.64 -4.00 11.89
CA ALA A 193 -6.29 -3.66 11.44
C ALA A 193 -5.22 -4.11 12.46
N LEU A 194 -5.51 -3.97 13.77
CA LEU A 194 -4.64 -4.49 14.83
C LEU A 194 -4.55 -6.02 14.81
N ARG A 195 -5.68 -6.71 14.66
CA ARG A 195 -5.69 -8.18 14.56
C ARG A 195 -4.88 -8.66 13.35
N ASN A 196 -5.01 -7.99 12.22
CA ASN A 196 -4.26 -8.29 11.00
C ASN A 196 -2.75 -8.08 11.19
N LEU A 197 -2.34 -6.98 11.85
CA LEU A 197 -0.95 -6.73 12.20
C LEU A 197 -0.40 -7.85 13.11
N VAL A 198 -1.10 -8.11 14.23
CA VAL A 198 -0.69 -9.15 15.20
C VAL A 198 -0.58 -10.52 14.53
N SER A 199 -1.54 -10.88 13.68
CA SER A 199 -1.52 -12.17 12.97
C SER A 199 -0.34 -12.30 12.01
N ARG A 200 0.11 -11.21 11.39
CA ARG A 200 1.28 -11.18 10.51
C ARG A 200 2.58 -11.33 11.29
N VAL A 201 2.69 -10.64 12.43
CA VAL A 201 3.89 -10.69 13.27
C VAL A 201 3.97 -12.02 14.04
N SER A 202 2.82 -12.55 14.50
CA SER A 202 2.75 -13.81 15.26
C SER A 202 2.83 -15.05 14.37
N LYS A 203 2.63 -14.93 13.05
CA LYS A 203 2.99 -16.02 12.16
C LYS A 203 4.50 -16.20 12.28
N PRO A 204 5.03 -17.38 12.75
CA PRO A 204 6.43 -17.64 12.55
C PRO A 204 6.72 -17.31 11.09
N ILE A 205 7.81 -16.58 10.82
CA ILE A 205 8.37 -16.57 9.47
C ILE A 205 8.37 -18.04 9.11
N GLU A 206 7.44 -18.48 8.26
CA GLU A 206 7.48 -19.84 7.75
C GLU A 206 8.85 -19.89 7.09
N ALA A 207 9.83 -20.43 7.82
CA ALA A 207 11.06 -20.88 7.22
C ALA A 207 10.55 -21.72 6.07
N GLU A 208 10.80 -21.26 4.84
CA GLU A 208 10.32 -21.90 3.62
C GLU A 208 10.37 -23.39 3.86
N LYS A 209 9.18 -24.05 3.84
CA LYS A 209 9.12 -25.49 4.16
C LYS A 209 10.21 -26.13 3.36
N PRO A 210 11.17 -26.85 3.98
CA PRO A 210 12.26 -27.42 3.22
C PRO A 210 11.64 -28.20 2.07
N ILE A 211 11.99 -27.79 0.84
CA ILE A 211 11.44 -28.35 -0.40
C ILE A 211 11.37 -29.86 -0.25
N GLU A 212 10.17 -30.42 -0.31
CA GLU A 212 9.96 -31.83 -0.11
C GLU A 212 10.84 -32.63 -1.12
N ARG A 213 11.31 -33.80 -0.70
CA ARG A 213 12.23 -34.60 -1.52
C ARG A 213 11.69 -34.83 -2.95
N ARG A 214 10.36 -35.01 -3.09
CA ARG A 214 9.69 -35.17 -4.39
C ARG A 214 9.74 -33.88 -5.22
N GLU A 215 9.46 -32.75 -4.64
CA GLU A 215 9.49 -31.45 -5.30
C GLU A 215 10.91 -31.10 -5.75
N ARG A 216 11.90 -31.32 -4.88
CA ARG A 216 13.32 -31.17 -5.24
C ARG A 216 13.74 -32.01 -6.40
N SER A 217 13.31 -33.28 -6.44
CA SER A 217 13.59 -34.20 -7.56
C SER A 217 12.94 -33.69 -8.85
N THR A 218 11.70 -33.20 -8.78
CA THR A 218 11.00 -32.63 -9.94
C THR A 218 11.72 -31.37 -10.45
N LEU A 219 12.17 -30.48 -9.59
CA LEU A 219 12.94 -29.28 -9.99
C LEU A 219 14.26 -29.67 -10.67
N LEU A 220 14.98 -30.67 -10.15
CA LEU A 220 16.23 -31.13 -10.77
C LEU A 220 16.01 -31.75 -12.17
N ILE A 221 14.90 -32.45 -12.37
CA ILE A 221 14.52 -33.00 -13.71
C ILE A 221 14.18 -31.84 -14.68
N LEU A 222 13.43 -30.84 -14.21
CA LEU A 222 13.13 -29.64 -15.01
C LEU A 222 14.41 -28.90 -15.40
N ILE A 223 15.35 -28.75 -14.45
CA ILE A 223 16.65 -28.11 -14.70
C ILE A 223 17.42 -28.92 -15.78
N ALA A 224 17.42 -30.24 -15.70
CA ALA A 224 18.06 -31.09 -16.70
C ALA A 224 17.45 -30.88 -18.09
N ALA A 225 16.12 -30.89 -18.20
CA ALA A 225 15.42 -30.66 -19.46
C ALA A 225 15.69 -29.27 -20.05
N LEU A 226 15.67 -28.24 -19.20
CA LEU A 226 15.99 -26.86 -19.64
C LEU A 226 17.45 -26.73 -20.08
N ALA A 227 18.38 -27.39 -19.40
CA ALA A 227 19.79 -27.40 -19.77
C ALA A 227 20.00 -28.08 -21.14
N ASP A 228 19.31 -29.19 -21.38
CA ASP A 228 19.34 -29.88 -22.69
C ASP A 228 18.78 -28.97 -23.80
N MET A 229 17.61 -28.37 -23.59
CA MET A 229 17.03 -27.40 -24.53
C MET A 229 17.95 -26.22 -24.81
N ALA A 230 18.68 -25.73 -23.78
CA ALA A 230 19.65 -24.66 -23.90
C ALA A 230 21.01 -25.12 -24.44
N ARG A 231 21.19 -26.40 -24.73
CA ARG A 231 22.46 -27.02 -25.17
C ARG A 231 23.62 -26.81 -24.18
N ILE A 232 23.32 -26.80 -22.88
CA ILE A 232 24.29 -26.75 -21.80
C ILE A 232 24.65 -28.16 -21.37
N ASP A 233 25.92 -28.52 -21.55
CA ASP A 233 26.42 -29.86 -21.19
C ASP A 233 26.57 -29.98 -19.66
N ILE A 234 25.55 -30.57 -19.00
CA ILE A 234 25.54 -30.80 -17.55
C ILE A 234 26.44 -31.97 -17.11
N SER A 235 26.98 -32.73 -18.03
CA SER A 235 27.98 -33.77 -17.70
C SER A 235 29.30 -33.18 -17.21
N LYS A 236 29.51 -31.89 -17.49
CA LYS A 236 30.64 -31.07 -16.99
C LYS A 236 30.12 -29.97 -16.04
N PRO A 237 29.73 -30.30 -14.79
CA PRO A 237 29.01 -29.42 -13.91
C PRO A 237 29.71 -28.08 -13.63
N SER A 238 31.05 -28.09 -13.55
CA SER A 238 31.82 -26.85 -13.26
C SER A 238 31.76 -25.87 -14.46
N ALA A 239 31.87 -26.34 -15.70
CA ALA A 239 31.77 -25.50 -16.89
C ALA A 239 30.33 -24.98 -17.09
N ALA A 240 29.35 -25.86 -16.93
CA ALA A 240 27.93 -25.46 -16.96
C ALA A 240 27.60 -24.43 -15.89
N ALA A 241 28.11 -24.58 -14.67
CA ALA A 241 27.89 -23.66 -13.57
C ALA A 241 28.41 -22.25 -13.85
N ALA A 242 29.59 -22.11 -14.48
CA ALA A 242 30.13 -20.80 -14.84
C ALA A 242 29.24 -20.08 -15.87
N THR A 243 28.73 -20.81 -16.86
CA THR A 243 27.82 -20.26 -17.87
C THR A 243 26.49 -19.79 -17.23
N ILE A 244 25.92 -20.59 -16.33
CA ILE A 244 24.66 -20.29 -15.64
C ILE A 244 24.86 -19.13 -14.67
N GLU A 245 25.97 -19.05 -13.93
CA GLU A 245 26.30 -17.90 -13.04
C GLU A 245 26.31 -16.59 -13.83
N SER A 246 26.97 -16.56 -14.99
CA SER A 246 26.98 -15.38 -15.85
C SER A 246 25.57 -14.97 -16.27
N LYS A 247 24.73 -15.94 -16.60
CA LYS A 247 23.35 -15.68 -17.03
C LYS A 247 22.46 -15.19 -15.90
N THR A 248 22.54 -15.79 -14.73
CA THR A 248 21.79 -15.36 -13.54
C THR A 248 22.23 -13.98 -13.06
N ALA A 249 23.51 -13.64 -13.18
CA ALA A 249 24.01 -12.30 -12.92
C ALA A 249 23.41 -11.25 -13.89
N GLN A 250 23.30 -11.56 -15.18
CA GLN A 250 22.64 -10.71 -16.18
C GLN A 250 21.15 -10.51 -15.91
N MET A 251 20.49 -11.47 -15.28
CA MET A 251 19.08 -11.41 -14.88
C MET A 251 18.87 -10.64 -13.54
N GLY A 252 19.93 -10.16 -12.90
CA GLY A 252 19.86 -9.49 -11.60
C GLY A 252 19.70 -10.44 -10.39
N ALA A 253 19.73 -11.75 -10.60
CA ALA A 253 19.55 -12.79 -9.57
C ALA A 253 20.77 -13.70 -9.48
N ARG A 254 21.95 -13.14 -9.15
CA ARG A 254 23.23 -13.86 -9.15
C ARG A 254 23.21 -15.06 -8.19
N VAL A 255 23.46 -16.27 -8.73
CA VAL A 255 23.72 -17.51 -7.96
C VAL A 255 25.18 -17.91 -8.17
N SER A 256 25.89 -18.26 -7.08
CA SER A 256 27.31 -18.60 -7.18
C SER A 256 27.53 -19.90 -7.98
N SER A 257 28.63 -19.96 -8.75
CA SER A 257 29.05 -21.14 -9.51
C SER A 257 29.09 -22.39 -8.64
N ARG A 258 29.62 -22.29 -7.41
CA ARG A 258 29.68 -23.41 -6.45
C ARG A 258 28.27 -23.95 -6.08
N THR A 259 27.31 -23.07 -5.87
CA THR A 259 25.91 -23.46 -5.56
C THR A 259 25.28 -24.16 -6.76
N ILE A 260 25.46 -23.63 -7.95
CA ILE A 260 24.93 -24.20 -9.20
C ILE A 260 25.56 -25.59 -9.43
N GLU A 261 26.89 -25.69 -9.32
CA GLU A 261 27.62 -26.96 -9.48
C GLU A 261 27.10 -28.05 -8.54
N ASN A 262 26.88 -27.70 -7.26
CA ASN A 262 26.36 -28.63 -6.28
C ASN A 262 24.94 -29.16 -6.63
N HIS A 263 24.11 -28.33 -7.26
CA HIS A 263 22.79 -28.77 -7.74
C HIS A 263 22.90 -29.65 -9.00
N LEU A 264 23.74 -29.28 -9.96
CA LEU A 264 23.94 -30.03 -11.20
C LEU A 264 24.51 -31.40 -10.94
N LYS A 265 25.42 -31.61 -10.00
CA LYS A 265 25.96 -32.92 -9.60
C LYS A 265 24.91 -33.91 -9.10
N ARG A 266 23.76 -33.43 -8.65
CA ARG A 266 22.64 -34.26 -8.14
C ARG A 266 21.67 -34.69 -9.23
N VAL A 267 21.75 -34.09 -10.42
CA VAL A 267 20.82 -34.37 -11.53
C VAL A 267 20.90 -35.82 -11.99
N PRO A 268 22.12 -36.44 -12.24
CA PRO A 268 22.21 -37.80 -12.67
C PRO A 268 21.53 -38.79 -11.72
N GLU A 269 21.75 -38.66 -10.41
CA GLU A 269 21.17 -39.55 -9.40
C GLU A 269 19.62 -39.54 -9.43
N VAL A 270 19.03 -38.38 -9.75
CA VAL A 270 17.57 -38.22 -9.79
C VAL A 270 17.01 -38.77 -11.09
N LEU A 271 17.72 -38.61 -12.19
CA LEU A 271 17.33 -39.19 -13.48
C LEU A 271 17.39 -40.74 -13.44
N ASP A 272 18.48 -41.31 -12.89
CA ASP A 272 18.65 -42.78 -12.77
C ASP A 272 17.57 -43.40 -11.85
N SER A 273 17.19 -42.71 -10.79
CA SER A 273 16.15 -43.18 -9.85
C SER A 273 14.76 -43.29 -10.47
N ARG A 274 14.46 -42.51 -11.51
CA ARG A 274 13.16 -42.53 -12.21
C ARG A 274 13.13 -43.39 -13.45
N THR A 275 14.29 -43.71 -14.01
CA THR A 275 14.38 -44.60 -15.19
C THR A 275 14.26 -46.07 -14.76
N ASN A 276 14.42 -46.36 -13.47
CA ASN A 276 14.34 -47.70 -12.89
C ASN A 276 13.00 -48.01 -12.16
N GLU A 277 12.02 -47.08 -12.21
CA GLU A 277 10.62 -47.29 -11.84
C GLU A 277 9.76 -47.51 -13.09
#